data_3764654191fdf77daca0f66cec086b57
#
_entry.id   3764654191fdf77daca0f66cec086b57
#
_cell.length_a   1.000
_cell.length_b   1.000
_cell.length_c   1.000
_cell.angle_alpha   90.00
_cell.angle_beta   90.00
_cell.angle_gamma   90.00
#
_symmetry.space_group_name_H-M   'P 1'
#
loop_
_entity.id
_entity.type
_entity.pdbx_description
1 polymer ?
#
loop_
_entity_poly.entity_id
_entity_poly.type
_entity_poly.pdbx_seq_one_letter_code
_entity_poly.pdbx_strand_id
1 'polypeptide(L)'
;MESNNIIEIIKKLNIRNIAITAQSAKPNQIFFALPGISRHGNDFIDIALANGASLIITDQEPITSYSNVMVVKNIILVMKDVVNYLYPKFPKYLVAVTGTDGKTSVVNYFQQLCMLAAEQAASIGTLGVITTNNHLNKLLNQNKTKPECATTMSYIQTRYVLHQLATNGINFVALEASSHGLDQNRLMDIKFQAAAFTSFSRDHLDYHKTMNKYLDAKLKLFKENVVSDGIAVVNNNINELSIIQSKITDEFGLKLLSVEQQGDIQIIDVQSSLNGQKVHFRYKNSDYKFEVSIIGRVHITNILIALLLAVNVGFDSAKLIPLLSNLKPIKGRMEKIQFGNCYAFVDYALTPNALATMLTELRTLNNKGRLITIFGGSENRDAIARRVQMGIVASKLSDLVIVTDQDSGNEDPAAIRKEILQVAPSAVEIPNRGEAIKYAISIMVDNDMLLIAGKGHETRQVLKGRIINYNDMEQVKLHLKQLNKMSNQ
;
A
#
# COMPACT_ATOMS: atom_id res chain seq x y z
N MET A 1 -26.30 3.37 -27.47
CA MET A 1 -26.86 4.67 -27.95
C MET A 1 -26.51 5.81 -26.97
N GLU A 2 -26.78 5.71 -25.67
CA GLU A 2 -26.47 6.77 -24.70
C GLU A 2 -24.99 7.19 -24.69
N SER A 3 -24.06 6.25 -24.60
CA SER A 3 -22.62 6.54 -24.57
C SER A 3 -22.11 7.25 -25.82
N ASN A 4 -22.59 6.88 -27.02
CA ASN A 4 -22.19 7.51 -28.28
C ASN A 4 -22.63 9.00 -28.35
N ASN A 5 -23.85 9.26 -27.88
CA ASN A 5 -24.35 10.63 -27.79
C ASN A 5 -23.50 11.49 -26.84
N ILE A 6 -23.12 10.93 -25.71
CA ILE A 6 -22.28 11.60 -24.70
C ILE A 6 -20.87 11.87 -25.27
N ILE A 7 -20.27 10.91 -25.99
CA ILE A 7 -18.96 11.10 -26.64
C ILE A 7 -19.03 12.26 -27.67
N GLU A 8 -20.10 12.40 -28.44
CA GLU A 8 -20.26 13.52 -29.35
C GLU A 8 -20.38 14.88 -28.60
N ILE A 9 -21.07 14.89 -27.45
CA ILE A 9 -21.16 16.08 -26.59
C ILE A 9 -19.77 16.40 -25.99
N ILE A 10 -19.00 15.39 -25.55
CA ILE A 10 -17.64 15.55 -25.05
C ILE A 10 -16.75 16.22 -26.12
N LYS A 11 -16.84 15.77 -27.39
CA LYS A 11 -16.12 16.38 -28.50
C LYS A 11 -16.53 17.82 -28.73
N LYS A 12 -17.85 18.08 -28.80
CA LYS A 12 -18.40 19.43 -29.02
C LYS A 12 -18.01 20.43 -27.94
N LEU A 13 -18.00 20.00 -26.67
CA LEU A 13 -17.63 20.81 -25.51
C LEU A 13 -16.10 20.83 -25.25
N ASN A 14 -15.30 20.16 -26.10
CA ASN A 14 -13.86 20.05 -25.97
C ASN A 14 -13.42 19.56 -24.55
N ILE A 15 -14.19 18.60 -23.99
CA ILE A 15 -13.88 18.02 -22.70
C ILE A 15 -12.64 17.12 -22.86
N ARG A 16 -11.65 17.30 -21.97
CA ARG A 16 -10.35 16.62 -22.03
C ARG A 16 -10.05 15.78 -20.81
N ASN A 17 -10.84 15.91 -19.76
CA ASN A 17 -10.54 15.25 -18.48
C ASN A 17 -11.80 15.00 -17.67
N ILE A 18 -11.67 14.17 -16.62
CA ILE A 18 -12.73 13.84 -15.67
C ILE A 18 -12.35 14.41 -14.32
N ALA A 19 -13.26 15.12 -13.68
CA ALA A 19 -13.08 15.61 -12.31
C ALA A 19 -13.23 14.44 -11.32
N ILE A 20 -12.25 14.27 -10.44
CA ILE A 20 -12.24 13.19 -9.46
C ILE A 20 -13.24 13.46 -8.33
N THR A 21 -13.41 14.73 -7.95
CA THR A 21 -14.38 15.20 -6.97
C THR A 21 -15.04 16.47 -7.47
N ALA A 22 -16.22 16.80 -6.96
CA ALA A 22 -16.90 18.05 -7.29
C ALA A 22 -16.06 19.30 -6.96
N GLN A 23 -15.29 19.26 -5.84
CA GLN A 23 -14.40 20.34 -5.42
C GLN A 23 -13.19 20.51 -6.34
N SER A 24 -12.79 19.47 -7.07
CA SER A 24 -11.66 19.52 -8.00
C SER A 24 -12.08 19.77 -9.45
N ALA A 25 -13.35 19.96 -9.72
CA ALA A 25 -13.88 20.23 -11.05
C ALA A 25 -13.31 21.54 -11.62
N LYS A 26 -13.11 21.56 -12.93
CA LYS A 26 -12.57 22.71 -13.68
C LYS A 26 -13.24 22.79 -15.06
N PRO A 27 -13.13 23.93 -15.77
CA PRO A 27 -13.54 24.02 -17.17
C PRO A 27 -12.95 22.90 -18.04
N ASN A 28 -13.70 22.46 -19.03
CA ASN A 28 -13.39 21.34 -19.92
C ASN A 28 -13.25 19.99 -19.20
N GLN A 29 -13.91 19.82 -18.06
CA GLN A 29 -14.01 18.55 -17.36
C GLN A 29 -15.45 18.08 -17.22
N ILE A 30 -15.63 16.75 -17.18
CA ILE A 30 -16.87 16.08 -16.85
C ILE A 30 -16.81 15.62 -15.38
N PHE A 31 -17.93 15.75 -14.66
CA PHE A 31 -18.10 15.19 -13.33
C PHE A 31 -19.16 14.08 -13.37
N PHE A 32 -18.85 12.91 -12.82
CA PHE A 32 -19.79 11.81 -12.63
C PHE A 32 -20.35 11.87 -11.21
N ALA A 33 -21.65 12.14 -11.10
CA ALA A 33 -22.39 12.15 -9.84
C ALA A 33 -22.80 10.70 -9.47
N LEU A 34 -21.82 9.89 -9.05
CA LEU A 34 -21.98 8.46 -8.76
C LEU A 34 -22.74 8.24 -7.44
N PRO A 35 -23.47 7.10 -7.31
CA PRO A 35 -23.98 6.67 -6.02
C PRO A 35 -22.82 6.36 -5.06
N GLY A 36 -22.85 6.96 -3.87
CA GLY A 36 -21.88 6.76 -2.80
C GLY A 36 -22.45 5.90 -1.66
N ILE A 37 -21.61 5.51 -0.69
CA ILE A 37 -22.02 4.68 0.45
C ILE A 37 -23.00 5.44 1.37
N SER A 38 -22.77 6.74 1.61
CA SER A 38 -23.55 7.55 2.55
C SER A 38 -24.36 8.66 1.88
N ARG A 39 -23.96 9.09 0.68
CA ARG A 39 -24.60 10.17 -0.08
C ARG A 39 -24.52 9.87 -1.56
N HIS A 40 -25.47 10.41 -2.35
CA HIS A 40 -25.42 10.39 -3.80
C HIS A 40 -24.57 11.55 -4.33
N GLY A 41 -23.94 11.37 -5.49
CA GLY A 41 -23.16 12.41 -6.15
C GLY A 41 -23.98 13.65 -6.53
N ASN A 42 -25.32 13.54 -6.64
CA ASN A 42 -26.23 14.66 -6.89
C ASN A 42 -26.14 15.75 -5.83
N ASP A 43 -25.86 15.43 -4.57
CA ASP A 43 -25.66 16.39 -3.50
C ASP A 43 -24.50 17.37 -3.75
N PHE A 44 -23.67 17.08 -4.75
CA PHE A 44 -22.46 17.85 -5.08
C PHE A 44 -22.53 18.50 -6.47
N ILE A 45 -23.67 18.45 -7.15
CA ILE A 45 -23.85 19.03 -8.50
C ILE A 45 -23.56 20.53 -8.48
N ASP A 46 -24.14 21.28 -7.53
CA ASP A 46 -23.92 22.73 -7.43
C ASP A 46 -22.46 23.07 -7.20
N ILE A 47 -21.75 22.29 -6.40
CA ILE A 47 -20.31 22.47 -6.14
C ILE A 47 -19.52 22.22 -7.43
N ALA A 48 -19.84 21.17 -8.18
CA ALA A 48 -19.14 20.85 -9.43
C ALA A 48 -19.37 21.93 -10.49
N LEU A 49 -20.59 22.44 -10.62
CA LEU A 49 -20.93 23.55 -11.54
C LEU A 49 -20.24 24.86 -11.13
N ALA A 50 -20.28 25.21 -9.85
CA ALA A 50 -19.60 26.40 -9.32
C ALA A 50 -18.08 26.37 -9.55
N ASN A 51 -17.47 25.17 -9.57
CA ASN A 51 -16.05 24.98 -9.89
C ASN A 51 -15.77 24.86 -11.40
N GLY A 52 -16.80 24.93 -12.25
CA GLY A 52 -16.67 25.04 -13.71
C GLY A 52 -16.77 23.70 -14.45
N ALA A 53 -17.33 22.63 -13.86
CA ALA A 53 -17.62 21.40 -14.61
C ALA A 53 -18.43 21.72 -15.87
N SER A 54 -17.95 21.30 -17.04
CA SER A 54 -18.61 21.59 -18.32
C SER A 54 -19.78 20.65 -18.61
N LEU A 55 -19.77 19.45 -18.01
CA LEU A 55 -20.83 18.46 -18.14
C LEU A 55 -20.89 17.65 -16.84
N ILE A 56 -22.08 17.33 -16.39
CA ILE A 56 -22.32 16.40 -15.28
C ILE A 56 -23.18 15.24 -15.77
N ILE A 57 -22.81 14.03 -15.38
CA ILE A 57 -23.59 12.81 -15.66
C ILE A 57 -24.02 12.20 -14.35
N THR A 58 -25.29 11.84 -14.26
CA THR A 58 -25.95 11.22 -13.11
C THR A 58 -26.89 10.11 -13.55
N ASP A 59 -27.27 9.21 -12.62
CA ASP A 59 -28.30 8.18 -12.84
C ASP A 59 -29.63 8.50 -12.12
N GLN A 60 -29.73 9.67 -11.49
CA GLN A 60 -30.93 10.13 -10.81
C GLN A 60 -31.26 11.57 -11.21
N GLU A 61 -32.54 11.85 -11.39
CA GLU A 61 -33.01 13.21 -11.64
C GLU A 61 -32.59 14.14 -10.48
N PRO A 62 -31.88 15.24 -10.77
CA PRO A 62 -31.55 16.23 -9.77
C PRO A 62 -32.82 17.04 -9.38
N ILE A 63 -32.84 17.54 -8.15
CA ILE A 63 -33.97 18.36 -7.63
C ILE A 63 -34.16 19.63 -8.49
N THR A 64 -33.04 20.22 -8.90
CA THR A 64 -33.03 21.42 -9.75
C THR A 64 -32.66 21.04 -11.19
N SER A 65 -33.34 21.61 -12.17
CA SER A 65 -33.00 21.41 -13.57
C SER A 65 -31.79 22.23 -13.96
N TYR A 66 -30.82 21.63 -14.61
CA TYR A 66 -29.58 22.27 -15.09
C TYR A 66 -29.35 21.93 -16.55
N SER A 67 -28.92 22.92 -17.34
CA SER A 67 -28.61 22.71 -18.76
C SER A 67 -27.41 21.80 -19.04
N ASN A 68 -26.52 21.68 -18.08
CA ASN A 68 -25.27 20.94 -18.21
C ASN A 68 -25.28 19.60 -17.45
N VAL A 69 -26.46 19.10 -17.06
CA VAL A 69 -26.62 17.80 -16.37
C VAL A 69 -27.37 16.84 -17.28
N MET A 70 -26.83 15.65 -17.42
CA MET A 70 -27.45 14.55 -18.19
C MET A 70 -27.76 13.39 -17.29
N VAL A 71 -29.00 12.92 -17.32
CA VAL A 71 -29.43 11.71 -16.62
C VAL A 71 -29.29 10.51 -17.56
N VAL A 72 -28.69 9.44 -17.08
CA VAL A 72 -28.44 8.21 -17.84
C VAL A 72 -28.95 6.99 -17.08
N LYS A 73 -29.37 5.94 -17.80
CA LYS A 73 -29.89 4.72 -17.17
C LYS A 73 -28.82 3.91 -16.46
N ASN A 74 -27.59 3.89 -16.98
CA ASN A 74 -26.47 3.13 -16.42
C ASN A 74 -25.20 3.97 -16.39
N ILE A 75 -25.04 4.72 -15.31
CA ILE A 75 -23.92 5.64 -15.13
C ILE A 75 -22.55 4.93 -15.13
N ILE A 76 -22.48 3.69 -14.63
CA ILE A 76 -21.24 2.90 -14.60
C ILE A 76 -20.79 2.52 -16.00
N LEU A 77 -21.72 2.10 -16.86
CA LEU A 77 -21.40 1.77 -18.25
C LEU A 77 -20.95 3.01 -19.00
N VAL A 78 -21.71 4.11 -18.90
CA VAL A 78 -21.38 5.39 -19.52
C VAL A 78 -20.02 5.90 -19.03
N MET A 79 -19.75 5.82 -17.73
CA MET A 79 -18.47 6.21 -17.16
C MET A 79 -17.32 5.39 -17.76
N LYS A 80 -17.47 4.07 -17.90
CA LYS A 80 -16.45 3.21 -18.53
C LYS A 80 -16.19 3.63 -19.98
N ASP A 81 -17.22 3.87 -20.77
CA ASP A 81 -17.09 4.26 -22.18
C ASP A 81 -16.39 5.62 -22.30
N VAL A 82 -16.76 6.59 -21.47
CA VAL A 82 -16.11 7.92 -21.43
C VAL A 82 -14.66 7.82 -20.97
N VAL A 83 -14.38 7.02 -19.95
CA VAL A 83 -13.01 6.77 -19.48
C VAL A 83 -12.17 6.11 -20.57
N ASN A 84 -12.71 5.11 -21.29
CA ASN A 84 -12.04 4.46 -22.40
C ASN A 84 -11.76 5.44 -23.56
N TYR A 85 -12.68 6.35 -23.83
CA TYR A 85 -12.50 7.38 -24.86
C TYR A 85 -11.41 8.40 -24.48
N LEU A 86 -11.43 8.92 -23.24
CA LEU A 86 -10.49 9.95 -22.78
C LEU A 86 -9.11 9.38 -22.42
N TYR A 87 -9.06 8.16 -21.91
CA TYR A 87 -7.84 7.51 -21.43
C TYR A 87 -7.60 6.15 -22.09
N PRO A 88 -7.42 6.08 -23.44
CA PRO A 88 -7.40 4.82 -24.19
C PRO A 88 -6.12 3.98 -24.02
N LYS A 89 -5.01 4.59 -23.58
CA LYS A 89 -3.72 3.88 -23.52
C LYS A 89 -3.53 3.13 -22.20
N PHE A 90 -2.90 1.97 -22.32
CA PHE A 90 -2.47 1.13 -21.18
C PHE A 90 -0.98 0.81 -21.28
N PRO A 91 -0.28 0.66 -20.15
CA PRO A 91 1.02 0.00 -20.11
C PRO A 91 0.91 -1.41 -20.69
N LYS A 92 2.00 -1.88 -21.32
CA LYS A 92 2.00 -3.19 -21.98
C LYS A 92 1.88 -4.35 -21.00
N TYR A 93 2.52 -4.21 -19.84
CA TYR A 93 2.57 -5.23 -18.79
C TYR A 93 2.07 -4.69 -17.47
N LEU A 94 0.97 -5.23 -16.99
CA LEU A 94 0.35 -4.88 -15.74
C LEU A 94 0.36 -6.08 -14.78
N VAL A 95 0.85 -5.87 -13.58
CA VAL A 95 0.73 -6.84 -12.49
C VAL A 95 0.04 -6.21 -11.29
N ALA A 96 -0.68 -7.02 -10.51
CA ALA A 96 -1.36 -6.55 -9.29
C ALA A 96 -0.97 -7.39 -8.08
N VAL A 97 -1.02 -6.78 -6.90
CA VAL A 97 -0.65 -7.43 -5.65
C VAL A 97 -1.72 -7.20 -4.59
N THR A 98 -2.28 -8.28 -4.05
CA THR A 98 -3.18 -8.26 -2.90
C THR A 98 -2.60 -9.02 -1.71
N GLY A 99 -3.22 -8.91 -0.56
CA GLY A 99 -2.83 -9.49 0.72
C GLY A 99 -3.12 -8.55 1.87
N THR A 100 -2.92 -8.96 3.12
CA THR A 100 -3.00 -8.07 4.28
C THR A 100 -1.76 -7.18 4.34
N ASP A 101 -0.59 -7.75 4.42
CA ASP A 101 0.72 -7.09 4.47
C ASP A 101 1.53 -7.45 3.21
N GLY A 102 2.64 -6.74 2.94
CA GLY A 102 3.59 -7.05 1.86
C GLY A 102 3.28 -6.43 0.49
N LYS A 103 2.06 -5.98 0.20
CA LYS A 103 1.67 -5.40 -1.10
C LYS A 103 2.63 -4.32 -1.59
N THR A 104 2.84 -3.29 -0.77
CA THR A 104 3.74 -2.16 -1.08
C THR A 104 5.16 -2.63 -1.38
N SER A 105 5.64 -3.61 -0.62
CA SER A 105 6.98 -4.16 -0.82
C SER A 105 7.10 -4.86 -2.16
N VAL A 106 6.16 -5.73 -2.50
CA VAL A 106 6.19 -6.48 -3.77
C VAL A 106 6.12 -5.55 -4.98
N VAL A 107 5.18 -4.58 -5.01
CA VAL A 107 5.05 -3.67 -6.17
C VAL A 107 6.29 -2.80 -6.35
N ASN A 108 6.94 -2.38 -5.26
CA ASN A 108 8.17 -1.59 -5.35
C ASN A 108 9.38 -2.45 -5.74
N TYR A 109 9.51 -3.69 -5.26
CA TYR A 109 10.58 -4.59 -5.70
C TYR A 109 10.41 -4.98 -7.17
N PHE A 110 9.18 -5.23 -7.63
CA PHE A 110 8.91 -5.44 -9.05
C PHE A 110 9.39 -4.24 -9.89
N GLN A 111 9.00 -3.03 -9.52
CA GLN A 111 9.43 -1.81 -10.20
C GLN A 111 10.95 -1.67 -10.21
N GLN A 112 11.62 -1.88 -9.07
CA GLN A 112 13.08 -1.82 -8.98
C GLN A 112 13.75 -2.87 -9.88
N LEU A 113 13.25 -4.12 -9.89
CA LEU A 113 13.80 -5.19 -10.76
C LEU A 113 13.68 -4.84 -12.22
N CYS A 114 12.52 -4.36 -12.68
CA CYS A 114 12.35 -3.92 -14.06
C CYS A 114 13.33 -2.79 -14.42
N MET A 115 13.50 -1.82 -13.53
CA MET A 115 14.43 -0.70 -13.73
C MET A 115 15.91 -1.15 -13.75
N LEU A 116 16.29 -2.07 -12.88
CA LEU A 116 17.63 -2.66 -12.89
C LEU A 116 17.90 -3.46 -14.17
N ALA A 117 16.85 -4.01 -14.78
CA ALA A 117 16.90 -4.64 -16.11
C ALA A 117 16.79 -3.63 -17.28
N ALA A 118 17.01 -2.33 -17.02
CA ALA A 118 16.99 -1.23 -17.98
C ALA A 118 15.62 -0.95 -18.65
N GLU A 119 14.52 -1.35 -18.00
CA GLU A 119 13.16 -1.08 -18.47
C GLU A 119 12.51 0.09 -17.74
N GLN A 120 11.60 0.81 -18.41
CA GLN A 120 10.81 1.87 -17.78
C GLN A 120 9.63 1.26 -17.01
N ALA A 121 9.64 1.43 -15.69
CA ALA A 121 8.66 0.82 -14.81
C ALA A 121 8.07 1.79 -13.78
N ALA A 122 6.86 1.49 -13.30
CA ALA A 122 6.20 2.20 -12.23
C ALA A 122 5.59 1.27 -11.19
N SER A 123 5.49 1.75 -9.96
CA SER A 123 4.64 1.18 -8.92
C SER A 123 3.51 2.16 -8.55
N ILE A 124 2.32 1.62 -8.28
CA ILE A 124 1.12 2.38 -7.89
C ILE A 124 0.57 1.80 -6.59
N GLY A 125 0.42 2.61 -5.56
CA GLY A 125 -0.13 2.13 -4.30
C GLY A 125 0.02 3.11 -3.15
N THR A 126 0.22 2.59 -1.96
CA THR A 126 0.32 3.33 -0.70
C THR A 126 1.38 4.44 -0.74
N LEU A 127 2.51 4.20 -1.40
CA LEU A 127 3.55 5.23 -1.61
C LEU A 127 3.23 6.20 -2.76
N GLY A 128 2.14 5.97 -3.49
CA GLY A 128 1.73 6.70 -4.65
C GLY A 128 2.18 6.10 -5.95
N VAL A 129 2.32 6.94 -6.95
CA VAL A 129 2.92 6.60 -8.22
C VAL A 129 4.41 6.88 -8.13
N ILE A 130 5.23 5.86 -8.30
CA ILE A 130 6.70 5.96 -8.28
C ILE A 130 7.24 5.54 -9.64
N THR A 131 7.99 6.42 -10.28
CA THR A 131 8.71 6.19 -11.55
C THR A 131 10.11 6.79 -11.46
N THR A 132 10.92 6.62 -12.50
CA THR A 132 12.19 7.35 -12.64
C THR A 132 12.02 8.82 -13.04
N ASN A 133 10.85 9.18 -13.57
CA ASN A 133 10.55 10.52 -14.03
C ASN A 133 9.98 11.39 -12.89
N ASN A 134 10.80 12.24 -12.28
CA ASN A 134 10.40 13.10 -11.17
C ASN A 134 9.28 14.08 -11.51
N HIS A 135 9.21 14.57 -12.76
CA HIS A 135 8.12 15.44 -13.19
C HIS A 135 6.80 14.68 -13.22
N LEU A 136 6.81 13.49 -13.79
CA LEU A 136 5.63 12.62 -13.83
C LEU A 136 5.19 12.19 -12.43
N ASN A 137 6.13 11.84 -11.54
CA ASN A 137 5.84 11.55 -10.13
C ASN A 137 5.13 12.72 -9.46
N LYS A 138 5.62 13.95 -9.64
CA LYS A 138 5.00 15.15 -9.08
C LYS A 138 3.60 15.36 -9.64
N LEU A 139 3.43 15.27 -10.95
CA LEU A 139 2.14 15.43 -11.63
C LEU A 139 1.10 14.41 -11.14
N LEU A 140 1.45 13.13 -11.11
CA LEU A 140 0.52 12.05 -10.78
C LEU A 140 0.21 11.94 -9.27
N ASN A 141 1.04 12.53 -8.42
CA ASN A 141 0.84 12.57 -6.96
C ASN A 141 0.30 13.91 -6.43
N GLN A 142 -0.02 14.89 -7.28
CA GLN A 142 -0.49 16.23 -6.85
C GLN A 142 -1.71 16.20 -5.92
N ASN A 143 -2.59 15.22 -6.06
CA ASN A 143 -3.82 15.09 -5.27
C ASN A 143 -3.65 14.24 -3.99
N LYS A 144 -2.42 13.84 -3.65
CA LYS A 144 -2.14 13.01 -2.45
C LYS A 144 -2.27 13.74 -1.11
N THR A 145 -2.50 15.04 -1.11
CA THR A 145 -2.63 15.85 0.11
C THR A 145 -3.95 15.63 0.87
N LYS A 146 -4.90 14.88 0.31
CA LYS A 146 -6.18 14.58 0.97
C LYS A 146 -6.12 13.27 1.76
N PRO A 147 -6.90 13.14 2.87
CA PRO A 147 -6.97 11.93 3.71
C PRO A 147 -7.35 10.65 2.94
N GLU A 148 -7.92 10.81 1.76
CA GLU A 148 -8.49 9.75 0.91
C GLU A 148 -7.48 9.08 -0.03
N CYS A 149 -6.17 9.19 0.18
CA CYS A 149 -5.19 8.42 -0.60
C CYS A 149 -5.30 6.93 -0.26
N ALA A 150 -6.32 6.32 -0.82
CA ALA A 150 -6.51 4.88 -0.70
C ALA A 150 -5.35 4.14 -1.38
N THR A 151 -4.94 3.02 -0.79
CA THR A 151 -3.95 2.10 -1.37
C THR A 151 -4.26 1.77 -2.83
N THR A 152 -5.54 1.59 -3.17
CA THR A 152 -6.05 1.45 -4.54
C THR A 152 -6.89 2.67 -4.87
N MET A 153 -6.48 3.44 -5.86
CA MET A 153 -7.18 4.65 -6.34
C MET A 153 -8.57 4.31 -6.88
N SER A 154 -9.44 5.32 -7.06
CA SER A 154 -10.70 5.15 -7.78
C SER A 154 -10.44 4.68 -9.22
N TYR A 155 -11.46 4.09 -9.86
CA TYR A 155 -11.35 3.62 -11.25
C TYR A 155 -10.89 4.72 -12.21
N ILE A 156 -11.51 5.89 -12.16
CA ILE A 156 -11.15 7.04 -13.01
C ILE A 156 -9.70 7.46 -12.80
N GLN A 157 -9.26 7.55 -11.53
CA GLN A 157 -7.87 7.92 -11.21
C GLN A 157 -6.88 6.86 -11.69
N THR A 158 -7.18 5.58 -11.46
CA THR A 158 -6.33 4.47 -11.91
C THR A 158 -6.18 4.50 -13.44
N ARG A 159 -7.27 4.67 -14.19
CA ARG A 159 -7.26 4.74 -15.65
C ARG A 159 -6.50 5.96 -16.19
N TYR A 160 -6.68 7.13 -15.57
CA TYR A 160 -5.89 8.32 -15.87
C TYR A 160 -4.39 8.10 -15.66
N VAL A 161 -4.01 7.54 -14.51
CA VAL A 161 -2.61 7.25 -14.20
C VAL A 161 -2.02 6.26 -15.19
N LEU A 162 -2.69 5.14 -15.47
CA LEU A 162 -2.22 4.15 -16.45
C LEU A 162 -2.07 4.75 -17.84
N HIS A 163 -3.01 5.59 -18.27
CA HIS A 163 -2.92 6.31 -19.55
C HIS A 163 -1.71 7.25 -19.61
N GLN A 164 -1.45 8.01 -18.54
CA GLN A 164 -0.29 8.90 -18.46
C GLN A 164 1.03 8.11 -18.46
N LEU A 165 1.11 7.01 -17.71
CA LEU A 165 2.28 6.15 -17.70
C LEU A 165 2.58 5.59 -19.10
N ALA A 166 1.56 5.02 -19.77
CA ALA A 166 1.70 4.48 -21.12
C ALA A 166 2.07 5.56 -22.16
N THR A 167 1.50 6.76 -22.02
CA THR A 167 1.80 7.91 -22.91
C THR A 167 3.26 8.37 -22.75
N ASN A 168 3.85 8.18 -21.58
CA ASN A 168 5.24 8.52 -21.30
C ASN A 168 6.20 7.31 -21.44
N GLY A 169 5.79 6.24 -22.13
CA GLY A 169 6.63 5.09 -22.46
C GLY A 169 6.88 4.11 -21.32
N ILE A 170 6.15 4.21 -20.21
CA ILE A 170 6.26 3.29 -19.08
C ILE A 170 5.40 2.07 -19.37
N ASN A 171 6.07 0.92 -19.62
CA ASN A 171 5.42 -0.30 -20.07
C ASN A 171 5.20 -1.34 -18.97
N PHE A 172 5.95 -1.29 -17.87
CA PHE A 172 5.85 -2.25 -16.76
C PHE A 172 5.28 -1.55 -15.54
N VAL A 173 4.11 -1.98 -15.08
CA VAL A 173 3.44 -1.36 -13.94
C VAL A 173 2.95 -2.40 -12.95
N ALA A 174 3.31 -2.23 -11.68
CA ALA A 174 2.77 -3.00 -10.55
C ALA A 174 1.81 -2.15 -9.71
N LEU A 175 0.64 -2.70 -9.39
CA LEU A 175 -0.43 -2.01 -8.68
C LEU A 175 -0.84 -2.73 -7.40
N GLU A 176 -0.97 -1.99 -6.29
CA GLU A 176 -1.55 -2.52 -5.07
C GLU A 176 -3.08 -2.65 -5.18
N ALA A 177 -3.61 -3.86 -4.99
CA ALA A 177 -5.04 -4.16 -4.99
C ALA A 177 -5.51 -4.45 -3.54
N SER A 178 -6.02 -3.42 -2.86
CA SER A 178 -6.58 -3.55 -1.51
C SER A 178 -7.95 -4.24 -1.54
N SER A 179 -8.34 -4.91 -0.44
CA SER A 179 -9.64 -5.55 -0.34
C SER A 179 -10.81 -4.57 -0.52
N HIS A 180 -10.71 -3.35 0.03
CA HIS A 180 -11.69 -2.29 -0.22
C HIS A 180 -11.75 -1.89 -1.70
N GLY A 181 -10.58 -1.75 -2.35
CA GLY A 181 -10.52 -1.39 -3.77
C GLY A 181 -11.15 -2.44 -4.67
N LEU A 182 -10.93 -3.71 -4.36
CA LEU A 182 -11.52 -4.84 -5.06
C LEU A 182 -13.02 -4.96 -4.79
N ASP A 183 -13.44 -4.85 -3.54
CA ASP A 183 -14.85 -4.94 -3.17
C ASP A 183 -15.69 -3.78 -3.74
N GLN A 184 -15.11 -2.59 -3.81
CA GLN A 184 -15.72 -1.40 -4.40
C GLN A 184 -15.52 -1.31 -5.93
N ASN A 185 -15.06 -2.36 -6.58
CA ASN A 185 -14.85 -2.46 -8.04
C ASN A 185 -13.98 -1.31 -8.60
N ARG A 186 -12.96 -0.86 -7.86
CA ARG A 186 -12.07 0.24 -8.31
C ARG A 186 -11.14 -0.17 -9.46
N LEU A 187 -11.06 -1.46 -9.78
CA LEU A 187 -10.26 -1.97 -10.89
C LEU A 187 -11.10 -2.40 -12.11
N MET A 188 -12.42 -2.60 -11.94
CA MET A 188 -13.39 -2.90 -13.02
C MET A 188 -12.84 -3.79 -14.15
N ASP A 189 -12.65 -3.22 -15.33
CA ASP A 189 -12.19 -3.91 -16.56
C ASP A 189 -10.66 -3.86 -16.76
N ILE A 190 -9.90 -3.36 -15.79
CA ILE A 190 -8.44 -3.39 -15.84
C ILE A 190 -7.98 -4.84 -15.70
N LYS A 191 -7.19 -5.31 -16.67
CA LYS A 191 -6.69 -6.69 -16.73
C LYS A 191 -5.19 -6.75 -16.46
N PHE A 192 -4.78 -7.77 -15.71
CA PHE A 192 -3.40 -8.03 -15.30
C PHE A 192 -2.92 -9.35 -15.88
N GLN A 193 -1.69 -9.39 -16.38
CA GLN A 193 -1.05 -10.63 -16.86
C GLN A 193 -0.62 -11.54 -15.71
N ALA A 194 -0.30 -10.94 -14.55
CA ALA A 194 -0.02 -11.71 -13.34
C ALA A 194 -0.50 -10.98 -12.09
N ALA A 195 -0.87 -11.74 -11.07
CA ALA A 195 -1.22 -11.17 -9.77
C ALA A 195 -0.62 -11.99 -8.63
N ALA A 196 -0.35 -11.31 -7.48
CA ALA A 196 0.18 -11.97 -6.30
C ALA A 196 -0.72 -11.85 -5.07
N PHE A 197 -0.71 -12.90 -4.23
CA PHE A 197 -1.30 -12.94 -2.90
C PHE A 197 -0.20 -13.10 -1.85
N THR A 198 0.09 -12.04 -1.08
CA THR A 198 1.28 -11.97 -0.23
C THR A 198 1.10 -12.55 1.17
N SER A 199 -0.02 -12.23 1.83
CA SER A 199 -0.31 -12.65 3.21
C SER A 199 -1.80 -12.52 3.52
N PHE A 200 -2.26 -13.25 4.52
CA PHE A 200 -3.62 -13.16 5.02
C PHE A 200 -3.64 -13.24 6.55
N SER A 201 -4.14 -12.21 7.19
CA SER A 201 -4.30 -12.11 8.63
C SER A 201 -5.45 -11.17 8.97
N ARG A 202 -5.90 -11.14 10.23
CA ARG A 202 -7.01 -10.30 10.69
C ARG A 202 -6.73 -8.82 10.43
N ASP A 203 -7.58 -8.19 9.62
CA ASP A 203 -7.64 -6.74 9.39
C ASP A 203 -8.98 -6.38 8.72
N HIS A 204 -9.40 -5.12 8.78
CA HIS A 204 -10.57 -4.58 8.09
C HIS A 204 -11.92 -5.30 8.37
N LEU A 205 -12.09 -5.93 9.53
CA LEU A 205 -13.36 -6.61 9.88
C LEU A 205 -14.48 -5.63 10.26
N ASP A 206 -14.16 -4.38 10.54
CA ASP A 206 -15.12 -3.27 10.60
C ASP A 206 -15.91 -3.13 9.30
N TYR A 207 -15.24 -3.32 8.16
CA TYR A 207 -15.81 -3.25 6.82
C TYR A 207 -16.32 -4.61 6.34
N HIS A 208 -15.46 -5.62 6.28
CA HIS A 208 -15.78 -6.94 5.70
C HIS A 208 -16.61 -7.84 6.61
N LYS A 209 -16.71 -7.53 7.91
CA LYS A 209 -17.47 -8.27 8.96
C LYS A 209 -16.89 -9.65 9.31
N THR A 210 -16.43 -10.44 8.35
CA THR A 210 -15.87 -11.79 8.58
C THR A 210 -14.59 -12.02 7.78
N MET A 211 -13.73 -12.93 8.26
CA MET A 211 -12.51 -13.34 7.56
C MET A 211 -12.82 -13.91 6.17
N ASN A 212 -13.89 -14.69 6.02
CA ASN A 212 -14.29 -15.26 4.72
C ASN A 212 -14.65 -14.17 3.70
N LYS A 213 -15.46 -13.17 4.07
CA LYS A 213 -15.78 -12.03 3.18
C LYS A 213 -14.53 -11.21 2.85
N TYR A 214 -13.59 -11.09 3.80
CA TYR A 214 -12.33 -10.43 3.57
C TYR A 214 -11.44 -11.19 2.58
N LEU A 215 -11.40 -12.53 2.68
CA LEU A 215 -10.71 -13.39 1.72
C LEU A 215 -11.38 -13.33 0.33
N ASP A 216 -12.70 -13.46 0.26
CA ASP A 216 -13.45 -13.38 -1.00
C ASP A 216 -13.22 -12.04 -1.71
N ALA A 217 -13.19 -10.93 -0.97
CA ALA A 217 -12.89 -9.62 -1.55
C ALA A 217 -11.49 -9.57 -2.19
N LYS A 218 -10.47 -10.21 -1.59
CA LYS A 218 -9.13 -10.30 -2.18
C LYS A 218 -9.09 -11.24 -3.40
N LEU A 219 -9.82 -12.35 -3.35
CA LEU A 219 -9.88 -13.32 -4.43
C LEU A 219 -10.57 -12.78 -5.69
N LYS A 220 -11.41 -11.72 -5.59
CA LYS A 220 -11.95 -11.00 -6.76
C LYS A 220 -10.83 -10.58 -7.74
N LEU A 221 -9.64 -10.20 -7.26
CA LEU A 221 -8.51 -9.87 -8.13
C LEU A 221 -8.22 -10.98 -9.15
N PHE A 222 -8.15 -12.21 -8.69
CA PHE A 222 -7.83 -13.38 -9.54
C PHE A 222 -9.02 -13.77 -10.43
N LYS A 223 -10.21 -13.73 -9.88
CA LYS A 223 -11.44 -14.09 -10.60
C LYS A 223 -11.80 -13.10 -11.70
N GLU A 224 -11.65 -11.80 -11.43
CA GLU A 224 -12.24 -10.75 -12.27
C GLU A 224 -11.18 -9.97 -13.08
N ASN A 225 -9.96 -9.86 -12.57
CA ASN A 225 -8.96 -8.94 -13.14
C ASN A 225 -7.73 -9.62 -13.75
N VAL A 226 -7.44 -10.89 -13.46
CA VAL A 226 -6.35 -11.62 -14.15
C VAL A 226 -6.88 -12.13 -15.49
N VAL A 227 -6.07 -12.04 -16.55
CA VAL A 227 -6.41 -12.60 -17.87
C VAL A 227 -6.47 -14.14 -17.81
N SER A 228 -7.19 -14.77 -18.70
CA SER A 228 -7.45 -16.25 -18.66
C SER A 228 -6.19 -17.10 -18.76
N ASP A 229 -5.15 -16.61 -19.43
CA ASP A 229 -3.82 -17.23 -19.55
C ASP A 229 -2.80 -16.64 -18.54
N GLY A 230 -3.31 -15.83 -17.60
CA GLY A 230 -2.51 -15.15 -16.60
C GLY A 230 -2.02 -16.06 -15.48
N ILE A 231 -1.10 -15.50 -14.67
CA ILE A 231 -0.42 -16.23 -13.61
C ILE A 231 -0.81 -15.66 -12.24
N ALA A 232 -1.14 -16.55 -11.31
CA ALA A 232 -1.24 -16.24 -9.90
C ALA A 232 0.06 -16.63 -9.19
N VAL A 233 0.55 -15.77 -8.28
CA VAL A 233 1.71 -16.05 -7.42
C VAL A 233 1.25 -15.97 -5.96
N VAL A 234 1.52 -17.02 -5.16
CA VAL A 234 1.14 -17.03 -3.74
C VAL A 234 2.33 -17.27 -2.83
N ASN A 235 2.24 -16.73 -1.63
CA ASN A 235 3.12 -17.08 -0.53
C ASN A 235 2.60 -18.36 0.16
N ASN A 236 3.40 -19.43 0.20
CA ASN A 236 3.00 -20.70 0.81
C ASN A 236 2.89 -20.64 2.36
N ASN A 237 3.35 -19.57 2.99
CA ASN A 237 3.24 -19.40 4.45
C ASN A 237 1.92 -18.72 4.88
N ILE A 238 0.83 -19.01 4.19
CA ILE A 238 -0.52 -18.52 4.52
C ILE A 238 -1.33 -19.68 5.09
N ASN A 239 -1.98 -19.50 6.25
CA ASN A 239 -2.77 -20.57 6.88
C ASN A 239 -3.93 -21.05 6.00
N GLU A 240 -4.54 -20.15 5.24
CA GLU A 240 -5.65 -20.42 4.32
C GLU A 240 -5.18 -20.86 2.91
N LEU A 241 -3.91 -21.27 2.78
CA LEU A 241 -3.29 -21.60 1.48
C LEU A 241 -4.11 -22.59 0.65
N SER A 242 -4.58 -23.68 1.24
CA SER A 242 -5.35 -24.71 0.53
C SER A 242 -6.65 -24.15 -0.09
N ILE A 243 -7.35 -23.27 0.63
CA ILE A 243 -8.55 -22.60 0.15
C ILE A 243 -8.21 -21.65 -1.01
N ILE A 244 -7.14 -20.85 -0.84
CA ILE A 244 -6.67 -19.89 -1.85
C ILE A 244 -6.26 -20.63 -3.13
N GLN A 245 -5.50 -21.72 -3.01
CA GLN A 245 -5.05 -22.54 -4.14
C GLN A 245 -6.24 -23.12 -4.89
N SER A 246 -7.14 -23.85 -4.20
CA SER A 246 -8.32 -24.44 -4.84
C SER A 246 -9.18 -23.39 -5.56
N LYS A 247 -9.39 -22.22 -4.96
CA LYS A 247 -10.12 -21.13 -5.61
C LYS A 247 -9.42 -20.66 -6.89
N ILE A 248 -8.11 -20.45 -6.86
CA ILE A 248 -7.35 -19.93 -7.98
C ILE A 248 -7.21 -20.96 -9.11
N THR A 249 -6.92 -22.24 -8.77
CA THR A 249 -6.69 -23.28 -9.78
C THR A 249 -7.98 -23.94 -10.26
N ASP A 250 -8.82 -24.41 -9.32
CA ASP A 250 -9.94 -25.26 -9.66
C ASP A 250 -11.19 -24.46 -10.04
N GLU A 251 -11.41 -23.29 -9.37
CA GLU A 251 -12.58 -22.46 -9.67
C GLU A 251 -12.30 -21.43 -10.76
N PHE A 252 -11.12 -20.74 -10.72
CA PHE A 252 -10.81 -19.67 -11.68
C PHE A 252 -9.95 -20.13 -12.87
N GLY A 253 -9.39 -21.35 -12.83
CA GLY A 253 -8.63 -21.95 -13.92
C GLY A 253 -7.26 -21.30 -14.18
N LEU A 254 -6.70 -20.56 -13.21
CA LEU A 254 -5.43 -19.88 -13.39
C LEU A 254 -4.25 -20.79 -13.03
N LYS A 255 -3.15 -20.61 -13.74
CA LYS A 255 -1.87 -21.22 -13.36
C LYS A 255 -1.37 -20.57 -12.07
N LEU A 256 -1.01 -21.38 -11.08
CA LEU A 256 -0.51 -20.96 -9.80
C LEU A 256 0.99 -21.24 -9.69
N LEU A 257 1.74 -20.26 -9.21
CA LEU A 257 3.13 -20.36 -8.79
C LEU A 257 3.24 -19.95 -7.32
N SER A 258 4.24 -20.44 -6.63
CA SER A 258 4.37 -20.21 -5.20
C SER A 258 5.81 -19.98 -4.74
N VAL A 259 5.94 -19.27 -3.63
CA VAL A 259 7.22 -18.95 -2.97
C VAL A 259 7.19 -19.48 -1.54
N GLU A 260 8.28 -19.92 -1.00
CA GLU A 260 8.58 -20.49 0.30
C GLU A 260 8.86 -22.01 0.22
N GLN A 261 8.92 -22.70 1.38
CA GLN A 261 9.14 -24.15 1.39
C GLN A 261 8.12 -24.87 0.51
N GLN A 262 8.60 -25.79 -0.31
CA GLN A 262 7.78 -26.55 -1.28
C GLN A 262 7.13 -25.71 -2.40
N GLY A 263 7.56 -24.46 -2.58
CA GLY A 263 7.11 -23.61 -3.68
C GLY A 263 7.92 -23.79 -4.97
N ASP A 264 7.48 -23.14 -6.03
CA ASP A 264 8.25 -23.03 -7.31
C ASP A 264 9.58 -22.31 -7.08
N ILE A 265 9.60 -21.33 -6.18
CA ILE A 265 10.82 -20.82 -5.56
C ILE A 265 10.87 -21.34 -4.12
N GLN A 266 11.85 -22.20 -3.83
CA GLN A 266 12.08 -22.76 -2.51
C GLN A 266 13.15 -21.94 -1.79
N ILE A 267 12.82 -21.32 -0.67
CA ILE A 267 13.81 -20.66 0.18
C ILE A 267 14.46 -21.73 1.03
N ILE A 268 15.76 -21.95 0.83
CA ILE A 268 16.55 -22.99 1.50
C ILE A 268 17.12 -22.43 2.81
N ASP A 269 17.76 -21.26 2.76
CA ASP A 269 18.36 -20.62 3.92
C ASP A 269 18.34 -19.09 3.79
N VAL A 270 18.17 -18.41 4.92
CA VAL A 270 18.28 -16.94 5.03
C VAL A 270 19.07 -16.62 6.29
N GLN A 271 20.26 -16.07 6.10
CA GLN A 271 21.11 -15.58 7.18
C GLN A 271 20.92 -14.07 7.31
N SER A 272 20.13 -13.65 8.29
CA SER A 272 19.86 -12.26 8.59
C SER A 272 20.94 -11.63 9.45
N SER A 273 21.28 -10.37 9.15
CA SER A 273 22.16 -9.53 9.95
C SER A 273 21.69 -8.08 9.94
N LEU A 274 22.25 -7.23 10.78
CA LEU A 274 21.99 -5.80 10.79
C LEU A 274 22.47 -5.08 9.51
N ASN A 275 23.27 -5.72 8.67
CA ASN A 275 23.75 -5.16 7.41
C ASN A 275 22.98 -5.67 6.18
N GLY A 276 22.06 -6.59 6.38
CA GLY A 276 21.26 -7.20 5.33
C GLY A 276 21.16 -8.71 5.46
N GLN A 277 20.85 -9.38 4.39
CA GLN A 277 20.55 -10.80 4.38
C GLN A 277 21.32 -11.52 3.27
N LYS A 278 21.83 -12.73 3.59
CA LYS A 278 22.36 -13.70 2.64
C LYS A 278 21.29 -14.74 2.40
N VAL A 279 20.92 -14.93 1.16
CA VAL A 279 19.78 -15.76 0.76
C VAL A 279 20.27 -16.89 -0.12
N HIS A 280 19.84 -18.12 0.21
CA HIS A 280 19.96 -19.30 -0.62
C HIS A 280 18.57 -19.80 -1.00
N PHE A 281 18.28 -19.89 -2.28
CA PHE A 281 17.01 -20.37 -2.78
C PHE A 281 17.19 -21.26 -4.02
N ARG A 282 16.18 -22.09 -4.28
CA ARG A 282 16.10 -22.95 -5.47
C ARG A 282 14.98 -22.50 -6.39
N TYR A 283 15.28 -22.44 -7.68
CA TYR A 283 14.30 -22.16 -8.73
C TYR A 283 14.63 -22.97 -9.99
N LYS A 284 13.61 -23.64 -10.58
CA LYS A 284 13.75 -24.51 -11.75
C LYS A 284 14.93 -25.51 -11.60
N ASN A 285 14.99 -26.20 -10.46
CA ASN A 285 16.02 -27.18 -10.10
C ASN A 285 17.46 -26.65 -10.02
N SER A 286 17.65 -25.33 -10.02
CA SER A 286 18.97 -24.70 -9.86
C SER A 286 19.02 -23.91 -8.56
N ASP A 287 20.17 -23.99 -7.87
CA ASP A 287 20.41 -23.26 -6.64
C ASP A 287 21.02 -21.88 -6.94
N TYR A 288 20.51 -20.85 -6.28
CA TYR A 288 20.95 -19.48 -6.42
C TYR A 288 21.25 -18.86 -5.05
N LYS A 289 22.21 -17.94 -5.01
CA LYS A 289 22.57 -17.18 -3.82
C LYS A 289 22.64 -15.70 -4.16
N PHE A 290 22.17 -14.85 -3.25
CA PHE A 290 22.38 -13.40 -3.35
C PHE A 290 22.47 -12.79 -1.95
N GLU A 291 23.09 -11.61 -1.87
CA GLU A 291 23.14 -10.79 -0.67
C GLU A 291 22.44 -9.47 -0.93
N VAL A 292 21.63 -9.00 0.01
CA VAL A 292 20.87 -7.76 -0.13
C VAL A 292 20.89 -6.96 1.17
N SER A 293 21.09 -5.63 1.07
CA SER A 293 21.10 -4.71 2.22
C SER A 293 19.70 -4.34 2.71
N ILE A 294 18.82 -5.33 2.81
CA ILE A 294 17.42 -5.20 3.26
C ILE A 294 17.28 -6.09 4.50
N ILE A 295 16.63 -5.57 5.54
CA ILE A 295 16.43 -6.26 6.81
C ILE A 295 14.98 -6.75 6.88
N GLY A 296 14.78 -7.95 7.49
CA GLY A 296 13.49 -8.59 7.66
C GLY A 296 13.26 -9.73 6.67
N ARG A 297 13.17 -10.97 7.22
CA ARG A 297 12.96 -12.20 6.45
C ARG A 297 11.74 -12.12 5.49
N VAL A 298 10.69 -11.42 5.92
CA VAL A 298 9.48 -11.20 5.11
C VAL A 298 9.77 -10.47 3.80
N HIS A 299 10.80 -9.62 3.75
CA HIS A 299 11.19 -8.93 2.53
C HIS A 299 11.78 -9.88 1.48
N ILE A 300 12.43 -10.97 1.91
CA ILE A 300 12.96 -11.98 0.97
C ILE A 300 11.82 -12.67 0.23
N THR A 301 10.78 -13.10 0.94
CA THR A 301 9.57 -13.64 0.30
C THR A 301 8.96 -12.64 -0.68
N ASN A 302 8.84 -11.36 -0.28
CA ASN A 302 8.30 -10.31 -1.15
C ASN A 302 9.17 -10.04 -2.40
N ILE A 303 10.49 -10.11 -2.27
CA ILE A 303 11.45 -9.99 -3.39
C ILE A 303 11.26 -11.16 -4.36
N LEU A 304 11.14 -12.38 -3.86
CA LEU A 304 11.00 -13.57 -4.70
C LEU A 304 9.62 -13.65 -5.37
N ILE A 305 8.56 -13.14 -4.71
CA ILE A 305 7.26 -12.93 -5.36
C ILE A 305 7.39 -11.91 -6.51
N ALA A 306 8.08 -10.78 -6.27
CA ALA A 306 8.32 -9.78 -7.31
C ALA A 306 9.15 -10.33 -8.48
N LEU A 307 10.12 -11.19 -8.20
CA LEU A 307 10.89 -11.92 -9.24
C LEU A 307 9.96 -12.80 -10.08
N LEU A 308 9.09 -13.62 -9.46
CA LEU A 308 8.13 -14.44 -10.22
C LEU A 308 7.18 -13.60 -11.07
N LEU A 309 6.66 -12.49 -10.54
CA LEU A 309 5.83 -11.57 -11.32
C LEU A 309 6.59 -11.01 -12.53
N ALA A 310 7.84 -10.59 -12.36
CA ALA A 310 8.66 -10.05 -13.44
C ALA A 310 8.98 -11.10 -14.52
N VAL A 311 9.34 -12.31 -14.11
CA VAL A 311 9.59 -13.42 -15.06
C VAL A 311 8.32 -13.74 -15.88
N ASN A 312 7.14 -13.70 -15.25
CA ASN A 312 5.89 -14.05 -15.94
C ASN A 312 5.31 -12.91 -16.80
N VAL A 313 5.89 -11.72 -16.78
CA VAL A 313 5.62 -10.67 -17.77
C VAL A 313 6.74 -10.52 -18.81
N GLY A 314 7.59 -11.54 -18.94
CA GLY A 314 8.52 -11.69 -20.06
C GLY A 314 10.00 -11.45 -19.76
N PHE A 315 10.39 -11.21 -18.52
CA PHE A 315 11.82 -11.12 -18.18
C PHE A 315 12.48 -12.49 -18.10
N ASP A 316 13.73 -12.57 -18.56
CA ASP A 316 14.58 -13.75 -18.38
C ASP A 316 15.08 -13.82 -16.92
N SER A 317 14.76 -14.92 -16.24
CA SER A 317 15.19 -15.16 -14.86
C SER A 317 16.71 -15.17 -14.70
N ALA A 318 17.46 -15.65 -15.70
CA ALA A 318 18.91 -15.67 -15.67
C ALA A 318 19.51 -14.25 -15.63
N LYS A 319 18.82 -13.27 -16.22
CA LYS A 319 19.22 -11.87 -16.19
C LYS A 319 18.75 -11.15 -14.92
N LEU A 320 17.58 -11.52 -14.35
CA LEU A 320 17.02 -10.85 -13.17
C LEU A 320 17.68 -11.31 -11.86
N ILE A 321 17.97 -12.60 -11.71
CA ILE A 321 18.50 -13.15 -10.44
C ILE A 321 19.78 -12.45 -9.98
N PRO A 322 20.77 -12.17 -10.81
CA PRO A 322 21.96 -11.40 -10.40
C PRO A 322 21.65 -9.98 -9.92
N LEU A 323 20.55 -9.39 -10.36
CA LEU A 323 20.14 -8.03 -9.99
C LEU A 323 19.49 -7.94 -8.61
N LEU A 324 19.10 -9.07 -8.00
CA LEU A 324 18.48 -9.10 -6.67
C LEU A 324 19.35 -8.43 -5.58
N SER A 325 20.66 -8.54 -5.69
CA SER A 325 21.61 -7.91 -4.77
C SER A 325 21.62 -6.37 -4.85
N ASN A 326 21.10 -5.79 -5.92
CA ASN A 326 21.07 -4.35 -6.14
C ASN A 326 19.78 -3.68 -5.63
N LEU A 327 18.81 -4.46 -5.14
CA LEU A 327 17.56 -3.95 -4.59
C LEU A 327 17.84 -3.08 -3.35
N LYS A 328 17.04 -2.03 -3.22
CA LYS A 328 17.17 -1.05 -2.13
C LYS A 328 16.00 -1.19 -1.15
N PRO A 329 16.24 -0.86 0.13
CA PRO A 329 15.17 -0.75 1.13
C PRO A 329 14.05 0.18 0.66
N ILE A 330 12.84 -0.11 1.08
CA ILE A 330 11.66 0.68 0.77
C ILE A 330 11.39 1.63 1.94
N LYS A 331 11.11 2.89 1.62
CA LYS A 331 10.85 3.93 2.62
C LYS A 331 9.75 3.50 3.60
N GLY A 332 10.04 3.59 4.90
CA GLY A 332 9.12 3.22 5.97
C GLY A 332 8.78 1.73 6.04
N ARG A 333 9.67 0.87 5.54
CA ARG A 333 9.60 -0.59 5.67
C ARG A 333 10.94 -1.08 6.24
N MET A 334 11.01 -1.32 7.55
CA MET A 334 12.25 -1.61 8.28
C MET A 334 13.39 -0.64 7.91
N GLU A 335 13.03 0.64 7.73
CA GLU A 335 13.99 1.68 7.38
C GLU A 335 14.90 1.95 8.58
N LYS A 336 16.19 1.64 8.40
CA LYS A 336 17.18 1.62 9.47
C LYS A 336 17.98 2.92 9.55
N ILE A 337 18.26 3.37 10.76
CA ILE A 337 19.31 4.35 11.07
C ILE A 337 20.18 3.82 12.21
N GLN A 338 21.49 3.92 12.06
CA GLN A 338 22.47 3.54 13.07
C GLN A 338 23.06 4.78 13.74
N PHE A 339 23.29 4.71 15.04
CA PHE A 339 24.00 5.74 15.81
C PHE A 339 24.75 5.07 16.97
N GLY A 340 26.06 5.27 17.02
CA GLY A 340 26.94 4.47 17.90
C GLY A 340 26.73 2.97 17.66
N ASN A 341 26.52 2.23 18.73
CA ASN A 341 26.20 0.80 18.71
C ASN A 341 24.68 0.54 18.77
N CYS A 342 23.84 1.56 18.60
CA CYS A 342 22.39 1.47 18.65
C CYS A 342 21.78 1.54 17.25
N TYR A 343 20.53 1.03 17.12
CA TYR A 343 19.79 1.05 15.88
C TYR A 343 18.34 1.49 16.10
N ALA A 344 17.84 2.37 15.24
CA ALA A 344 16.42 2.67 15.16
C ALA A 344 15.87 2.20 13.83
N PHE A 345 14.66 1.63 13.86
CA PHE A 345 13.92 1.12 12.72
C PHE A 345 12.56 1.81 12.65
N VAL A 346 12.23 2.31 11.47
CA VAL A 346 10.90 2.89 11.19
C VAL A 346 10.14 1.95 10.28
N ASP A 347 8.95 1.52 10.70
CA ASP A 347 8.13 0.56 9.95
C ASP A 347 6.64 0.93 9.95
N TYR A 348 5.96 0.50 8.91
CA TYR A 348 4.50 0.67 8.73
C TYR A 348 3.68 -0.47 9.35
N ALA A 349 4.21 -1.21 10.31
CA ALA A 349 3.52 -2.30 10.99
C ALA A 349 2.25 -1.78 11.71
N LEU A 350 1.10 -1.97 11.08
CA LEU A 350 -0.22 -1.51 11.53
C LEU A 350 -1.11 -2.66 12.04
N THR A 351 -0.69 -3.89 11.87
CA THR A 351 -1.43 -5.08 12.31
C THR A 351 -0.66 -5.79 13.42
N PRO A 352 -1.37 -6.53 14.31
CA PRO A 352 -0.69 -7.34 15.34
C PRO A 352 0.33 -8.32 14.76
N ASN A 353 -0.01 -8.94 13.63
CA ASN A 353 0.87 -9.89 12.94
C ASN A 353 2.13 -9.23 12.37
N ALA A 354 1.97 -8.06 11.71
CA ALA A 354 3.13 -7.32 11.21
C ALA A 354 4.04 -6.86 12.36
N LEU A 355 3.47 -6.35 13.46
CA LEU A 355 4.24 -5.95 14.64
C LEU A 355 4.99 -7.15 15.25
N ALA A 356 4.31 -8.28 15.42
CA ALA A 356 4.93 -9.51 15.93
C ALA A 356 6.10 -9.98 15.06
N THR A 357 5.90 -9.97 13.73
CA THR A 357 6.93 -10.36 12.77
C THR A 357 8.16 -9.45 12.88
N MET A 358 7.98 -8.12 12.92
CA MET A 358 9.11 -7.19 13.05
C MET A 358 9.84 -7.33 14.38
N LEU A 359 9.12 -7.45 15.49
CA LEU A 359 9.73 -7.61 16.81
C LEU A 359 10.51 -8.93 16.93
N THR A 360 9.95 -10.02 16.41
CA THR A 360 10.63 -11.33 16.39
C THR A 360 11.91 -11.26 15.54
N GLU A 361 11.85 -10.65 14.38
CA GLU A 361 13.01 -10.45 13.51
C GLU A 361 14.11 -9.65 14.22
N LEU A 362 13.77 -8.49 14.81
CA LEU A 362 14.74 -7.67 15.53
C LEU A 362 15.36 -8.40 16.72
N ARG A 363 14.58 -9.19 17.44
CA ARG A 363 15.09 -10.01 18.56
C ARG A 363 16.10 -11.06 18.09
N THR A 364 15.94 -11.66 16.91
CA THR A 364 16.90 -12.61 16.35
C THR A 364 18.19 -11.93 15.89
N LEU A 365 18.09 -10.67 15.44
CA LEU A 365 19.25 -9.91 14.98
C LEU A 365 20.15 -9.41 16.12
N ASN A 366 19.61 -9.19 17.29
CA ASN A 366 20.34 -8.76 18.47
C ASN A 366 19.66 -9.23 19.77
N ASN A 367 20.35 -10.10 20.48
CA ASN A 367 19.92 -10.61 21.79
C ASN A 367 20.70 -9.99 22.98
N LYS A 368 21.59 -9.02 22.72
CA LYS A 368 22.46 -8.44 23.75
C LYS A 368 21.89 -7.17 24.37
N GLY A 369 21.14 -6.37 23.59
CA GLY A 369 20.53 -5.11 24.03
C GLY A 369 19.03 -5.23 24.22
N ARG A 370 18.42 -4.16 24.73
CA ARG A 370 16.96 -4.04 24.86
C ARG A 370 16.32 -3.81 23.51
N LEU A 371 15.12 -4.35 23.35
CA LEU A 371 14.22 -4.01 22.25
C LEU A 371 13.14 -3.05 22.76
N ILE A 372 13.23 -1.79 22.34
CA ILE A 372 12.31 -0.72 22.69
C ILE A 372 11.31 -0.55 21.56
N THR A 373 10.03 -0.45 21.88
CA THR A 373 8.97 -0.32 20.86
C THR A 373 8.13 0.92 21.12
N ILE A 374 8.01 1.79 20.11
CA ILE A 374 7.06 2.91 20.07
C ILE A 374 5.94 2.57 19.11
N PHE A 375 4.70 2.64 19.56
CA PHE A 375 3.53 2.53 18.68
C PHE A 375 2.32 3.25 19.28
N GLY A 376 1.29 3.43 18.47
CA GLY A 376 0.00 3.98 18.88
C GLY A 376 -1.15 3.27 18.19
N GLY A 377 -2.36 3.73 18.45
CA GLY A 377 -3.57 3.30 17.76
C GLY A 377 -4.06 4.35 16.76
N SER A 378 -4.72 3.90 15.71
CA SER A 378 -5.41 4.78 14.76
C SER A 378 -6.92 4.56 14.81
N GLU A 379 -7.70 5.59 14.41
CA GLU A 379 -9.13 5.50 14.18
C GLU A 379 -9.44 4.44 13.11
N ASN A 380 -10.59 3.79 13.23
CA ASN A 380 -11.12 2.79 12.29
C ASN A 380 -10.23 1.53 12.10
N ARG A 381 -10.69 0.54 11.34
CA ARG A 381 -10.02 -0.72 11.04
C ARG A 381 -10.07 -1.75 12.18
N ASP A 382 -11.28 -2.12 12.63
CA ASP A 382 -11.40 -3.08 13.76
C ASP A 382 -10.61 -2.59 14.99
N ALA A 383 -10.74 -1.28 15.25
CA ALA A 383 -9.80 -0.48 16.02
C ALA A 383 -9.53 -1.05 17.42
N ILE A 384 -10.57 -1.34 18.19
CA ILE A 384 -10.41 -1.79 19.57
C ILE A 384 -9.67 -3.13 19.63
N ALA A 385 -10.13 -4.13 18.87
CA ALA A 385 -9.48 -5.44 18.87
C ALA A 385 -8.03 -5.37 18.40
N ARG A 386 -7.73 -4.55 17.40
CA ARG A 386 -6.37 -4.35 16.89
C ARG A 386 -5.47 -3.65 17.89
N ARG A 387 -5.93 -2.56 18.55
CA ARG A 387 -5.18 -1.81 19.56
C ARG A 387 -4.81 -2.71 20.74
N VAL A 388 -5.76 -3.48 21.24
CA VAL A 388 -5.58 -4.44 22.32
C VAL A 388 -4.58 -5.52 21.93
N GLN A 389 -4.74 -6.14 20.75
CA GLN A 389 -3.83 -7.18 20.28
C GLN A 389 -2.41 -6.65 20.04
N MET A 390 -2.25 -5.44 19.50
CA MET A 390 -0.92 -4.82 19.34
C MET A 390 -0.28 -4.53 20.70
N GLY A 391 -1.05 -4.08 21.70
CA GLY A 391 -0.57 -3.90 23.07
C GLY A 391 -0.04 -5.19 23.68
N ILE A 392 -0.79 -6.31 23.54
CA ILE A 392 -0.38 -7.64 24.01
C ILE A 392 0.91 -8.09 23.31
N VAL A 393 0.99 -7.95 21.99
CA VAL A 393 2.17 -8.33 21.19
C VAL A 393 3.38 -7.51 21.61
N ALA A 394 3.26 -6.19 21.70
CA ALA A 394 4.35 -5.30 22.09
C ALA A 394 4.87 -5.64 23.50
N SER A 395 3.98 -5.81 24.49
CA SER A 395 4.35 -6.15 25.88
C SER A 395 5.04 -7.51 25.99
N LYS A 396 4.67 -8.45 25.12
CA LYS A 396 5.27 -9.81 25.14
C LYS A 396 6.65 -9.87 24.50
N LEU A 397 6.90 -9.06 23.46
CA LEU A 397 8.08 -9.19 22.60
C LEU A 397 9.11 -8.07 22.78
N SER A 398 8.78 -7.00 23.52
CA SER A 398 9.68 -5.86 23.78
C SER A 398 10.10 -5.81 25.24
N ASP A 399 11.28 -5.25 25.50
CA ASP A 399 11.75 -5.00 26.87
C ASP A 399 11.20 -3.70 27.44
N LEU A 400 10.90 -2.73 26.57
CA LEU A 400 10.25 -1.47 26.89
C LEU A 400 9.24 -1.10 25.83
N VAL A 401 8.04 -0.77 26.24
CA VAL A 401 6.97 -0.30 25.36
C VAL A 401 6.68 1.16 25.68
N ILE A 402 6.59 1.99 24.65
CA ILE A 402 6.17 3.39 24.74
C ILE A 402 4.90 3.54 23.91
N VAL A 403 3.80 3.90 24.56
CA VAL A 403 2.51 4.14 23.91
C VAL A 403 2.35 5.62 23.63
N THR A 404 2.04 5.96 22.40
CA THR A 404 1.97 7.35 21.91
C THR A 404 0.78 7.58 20.98
N ASP A 405 0.52 8.85 20.61
CA ASP A 405 -0.49 9.16 19.61
C ASP A 405 -0.02 8.72 18.21
N GLN A 406 -0.98 8.22 17.41
CA GLN A 406 -0.78 7.93 15.99
C GLN A 406 -1.78 8.77 15.19
N ASP A 407 -2.75 8.16 14.50
CA ASP A 407 -3.79 8.87 13.76
C ASP A 407 -5.13 8.63 14.43
N SER A 408 -5.49 9.48 15.39
CA SER A 408 -6.75 9.32 16.14
C SER A 408 -7.99 9.65 15.30
N GLY A 409 -7.81 10.27 14.13
CA GLY A 409 -8.93 10.76 13.35
C GLY A 409 -9.78 11.72 14.19
N ASN A 410 -11.05 11.36 14.39
CA ASN A 410 -11.98 12.12 15.24
C ASN A 410 -12.09 11.58 16.67
N GLU A 411 -11.51 10.40 16.96
CA GLU A 411 -11.52 9.84 18.31
C GLU A 411 -10.61 10.63 19.26
N ASP A 412 -10.87 10.51 20.56
CA ASP A 412 -9.98 11.09 21.58
C ASP A 412 -8.68 10.28 21.69
N PRO A 413 -7.50 10.87 21.41
CA PRO A 413 -6.23 10.16 21.49
C PRO A 413 -5.96 9.55 22.88
N ALA A 414 -6.41 10.19 23.95
CA ALA A 414 -6.24 9.68 25.31
C ALA A 414 -7.04 8.39 25.54
N ALA A 415 -8.25 8.30 24.98
CA ALA A 415 -9.05 7.08 25.05
C ALA A 415 -8.36 5.92 24.30
N ILE A 416 -7.79 6.20 23.14
CA ILE A 416 -7.03 5.22 22.35
C ILE A 416 -5.82 4.69 23.13
N ARG A 417 -5.02 5.58 23.74
CA ARG A 417 -3.87 5.16 24.55
C ARG A 417 -4.29 4.35 25.76
N LYS A 418 -5.38 4.74 26.43
CA LYS A 418 -5.95 4.03 27.59
C LYS A 418 -6.32 2.59 27.25
N GLU A 419 -6.92 2.32 26.09
CA GLU A 419 -7.25 0.97 25.61
C GLU A 419 -6.00 0.10 25.49
N ILE A 420 -4.91 0.65 24.96
CA ILE A 420 -3.63 -0.06 24.82
C ILE A 420 -3.00 -0.32 26.20
N LEU A 421 -2.99 0.68 27.09
CA LEU A 421 -2.39 0.59 28.41
C LEU A 421 -3.09 -0.42 29.33
N GLN A 422 -4.40 -0.69 29.12
CA GLN A 422 -5.11 -1.74 29.85
C GLN A 422 -4.48 -3.13 29.70
N VAL A 423 -3.87 -3.40 28.54
CA VAL A 423 -3.21 -4.69 28.24
C VAL A 423 -1.68 -4.60 28.23
N ALA A 424 -1.15 -3.41 28.38
CA ALA A 424 0.27 -3.09 28.48
C ALA A 424 0.57 -2.20 29.70
N PRO A 425 0.27 -2.66 30.93
CA PRO A 425 0.30 -1.79 32.10
C PRO A 425 1.70 -1.29 32.50
N SER A 426 2.76 -1.95 32.04
CA SER A 426 4.16 -1.52 32.25
C SER A 426 4.66 -0.56 31.17
N ALA A 427 3.85 -0.22 30.16
CA ALA A 427 4.25 0.68 29.11
C ALA A 427 4.32 2.14 29.60
N VAL A 428 5.28 2.88 29.08
CA VAL A 428 5.40 4.33 29.32
C VAL A 428 4.44 5.07 28.39
N GLU A 429 3.61 5.94 28.93
CA GLU A 429 2.72 6.78 28.14
C GLU A 429 3.39 8.13 27.83
N ILE A 430 3.58 8.41 26.55
CA ILE A 430 4.06 9.72 26.07
C ILE A 430 3.15 10.15 24.89
N PRO A 431 2.18 11.05 25.11
CA PRO A 431 1.20 11.41 24.09
C PRO A 431 1.84 11.94 22.79
N ASN A 432 2.78 12.89 22.90
CA ASN A 432 3.44 13.45 21.73
C ASN A 432 4.44 12.45 21.14
N ARG A 433 4.20 12.04 19.90
CA ARG A 433 5.02 11.03 19.24
C ARG A 433 6.47 11.45 18.98
N GLY A 434 6.72 12.72 18.73
CA GLY A 434 8.09 13.26 18.62
C GLY A 434 8.85 13.20 19.95
N GLU A 435 8.19 13.58 21.05
CA GLU A 435 8.77 13.47 22.38
C GLU A 435 8.94 12.00 22.82
N ALA A 436 8.06 11.10 22.39
CA ALA A 436 8.23 9.66 22.60
C ALA A 436 9.50 9.12 21.92
N ILE A 437 9.77 9.54 20.68
CA ILE A 437 10.98 9.18 19.94
C ILE A 437 12.22 9.80 20.63
N LYS A 438 12.15 11.06 21.03
CA LYS A 438 13.22 11.75 21.76
C LYS A 438 13.57 11.04 23.07
N TYR A 439 12.55 10.71 23.87
CA TYR A 439 12.71 9.97 25.10
C TYR A 439 13.37 8.62 24.88
N ALA A 440 12.84 7.82 23.92
CA ALA A 440 13.42 6.53 23.61
C ALA A 440 14.92 6.63 23.25
N ILE A 441 15.28 7.55 22.37
CA ILE A 441 16.67 7.76 21.94
C ILE A 441 17.54 8.18 23.14
N SER A 442 17.04 9.02 24.06
CA SER A 442 17.82 9.51 25.20
C SER A 442 18.15 8.45 26.26
N ILE A 443 17.38 7.38 26.32
CA ILE A 443 17.55 6.27 27.29
C ILE A 443 18.22 5.05 26.69
N MET A 444 18.50 5.03 25.38
CA MET A 444 19.19 3.90 24.74
C MET A 444 20.64 3.82 25.20
N VAL A 445 21.07 2.58 25.44
CA VAL A 445 22.45 2.21 25.74
C VAL A 445 22.97 1.28 24.66
N ASP A 446 24.27 1.03 24.66
CA ASP A 446 24.92 0.18 23.65
C ASP A 446 24.19 -1.13 23.39
N ASN A 447 24.03 -1.44 22.13
CA ASN A 447 23.30 -2.58 21.56
C ASN A 447 21.76 -2.50 21.67
N ASP A 448 21.16 -1.44 22.18
CA ASP A 448 19.71 -1.28 22.15
C ASP A 448 19.18 -1.11 20.72
N MET A 449 17.99 -1.64 20.50
CA MET A 449 17.21 -1.46 19.25
C MET A 449 15.90 -0.77 19.55
N LEU A 450 15.55 0.20 18.73
CA LEU A 450 14.28 0.93 18.77
C LEU A 450 13.45 0.62 17.52
N LEU A 451 12.25 0.06 17.71
CA LEU A 451 11.24 -0.04 16.66
C LEU A 451 10.20 1.07 16.82
N ILE A 452 10.03 1.89 15.79
CA ILE A 452 8.99 2.92 15.70
C ILE A 452 7.97 2.41 14.68
N ALA A 453 6.84 1.88 15.18
CA ALA A 453 5.85 1.20 14.37
C ALA A 453 4.61 2.07 14.09
N GLY A 454 4.00 1.85 12.93
CA GLY A 454 2.67 2.30 12.58
C GLY A 454 2.58 3.44 11.57
N LYS A 455 3.57 4.34 11.47
CA LYS A 455 3.55 5.44 10.49
C LYS A 455 4.47 5.25 9.29
N GLY A 456 5.59 4.59 9.47
CA GLY A 456 6.50 4.25 8.37
C GLY A 456 6.86 5.46 7.49
N HIS A 457 6.40 5.44 6.24
CA HIS A 457 6.67 6.48 5.23
C HIS A 457 5.79 7.73 5.33
N GLU A 458 4.76 7.73 6.16
CA GLU A 458 3.79 8.83 6.23
C GLU A 458 4.45 10.16 6.63
N THR A 459 3.94 11.24 6.02
CA THR A 459 4.48 12.61 6.21
C THR A 459 3.51 13.52 6.94
N ARG A 460 2.45 12.96 7.53
CA ARG A 460 1.44 13.69 8.30
C ARG A 460 0.88 12.83 9.42
N GLN A 461 0.32 13.47 10.42
CA GLN A 461 -0.44 12.87 11.51
C GLN A 461 -1.81 13.54 11.62
N VAL A 462 -2.88 12.75 11.89
CA VAL A 462 -4.24 13.25 12.04
C VAL A 462 -4.67 13.11 13.49
N LEU A 463 -4.81 14.22 14.20
CA LEU A 463 -5.21 14.25 15.61
C LEU A 463 -6.46 15.12 15.80
N LYS A 464 -7.54 14.53 16.31
CA LYS A 464 -8.85 15.22 16.52
C LYS A 464 -9.28 16.00 15.26
N GLY A 465 -9.18 15.36 14.08
CA GLY A 465 -9.52 15.95 12.79
C GLY A 465 -8.50 16.97 12.24
N ARG A 466 -7.45 17.33 13.00
CA ARG A 466 -6.40 18.24 12.54
C ARG A 466 -5.27 17.48 11.88
N ILE A 467 -4.83 17.96 10.73
CA ILE A 467 -3.68 17.41 10.00
C ILE A 467 -2.45 18.21 10.36
N ILE A 468 -1.41 17.54 10.84
CA ILE A 468 -0.08 18.09 11.12
C ILE A 468 0.97 17.42 10.24
N ASN A 469 1.95 18.19 9.76
CA ASN A 469 3.12 17.63 9.08
C ASN A 469 3.99 16.88 10.10
N TYR A 470 4.27 15.63 9.81
CA TYR A 470 4.99 14.76 10.74
C TYR A 470 5.60 13.57 9.99
N ASN A 471 6.82 13.18 10.34
CA ASN A 471 7.44 11.95 9.83
C ASN A 471 8.38 11.35 10.88
N ASP A 472 8.23 10.05 11.16
CA ASP A 472 9.02 9.34 12.19
C ASP A 472 10.53 9.41 11.91
N MET A 473 10.97 9.15 10.69
CA MET A 473 12.39 9.16 10.33
C MET A 473 13.01 10.54 10.47
N GLU A 474 12.26 11.61 10.15
CA GLU A 474 12.74 12.99 10.33
C GLU A 474 12.88 13.33 11.81
N GLN A 475 11.97 12.86 12.68
CA GLN A 475 12.09 13.02 14.14
C GLN A 475 13.32 12.28 14.68
N VAL A 476 13.57 11.04 14.25
CA VAL A 476 14.79 10.31 14.63
C VAL A 476 16.04 11.12 14.26
N LYS A 477 16.14 11.58 13.01
CA LYS A 477 17.29 12.37 12.53
C LYS A 477 17.46 13.69 13.30
N LEU A 478 16.37 14.36 13.64
CA LEU A 478 16.36 15.60 14.41
C LEU A 478 16.96 15.38 15.80
N HIS A 479 16.48 14.37 16.54
CA HIS A 479 16.91 14.11 17.91
C HIS A 479 18.36 13.58 17.97
N LEU A 480 18.79 12.78 17.02
CA LEU A 480 20.19 12.35 16.91
C LEU A 480 21.15 13.54 16.68
N LYS A 481 20.75 14.51 15.85
CA LYS A 481 21.53 15.75 15.66
C LYS A 481 21.64 16.58 16.94
N GLN A 482 20.59 16.61 17.77
CA GLN A 482 20.60 17.31 19.05
C GLN A 482 21.55 16.65 20.06
N LEU A 483 21.51 15.30 20.17
CA LEU A 483 22.43 14.55 21.03
C LEU A 483 23.90 14.79 20.66
N ASN A 484 24.24 14.71 19.37
CA ASN A 484 25.61 14.94 18.91
C ASN A 484 26.11 16.37 19.19
N LYS A 485 25.23 17.38 19.23
CA LYS A 485 25.59 18.74 19.61
C LYS A 485 25.87 18.87 21.12
N MET A 486 25.09 18.15 21.95
CA MET A 486 25.27 18.16 23.42
C MET A 486 26.53 17.39 23.86
N SER A 487 26.94 16.35 23.10
CA SER A 487 28.15 15.58 23.37
C SER A 487 29.44 16.28 22.96
N ASN A 488 29.36 17.34 22.14
CA ASN A 488 30.49 18.14 21.64
C ASN A 488 30.60 19.49 22.35
N GLN A 489 29.77 19.76 23.36
CA GLN A 489 29.87 20.86 24.32
C GLN A 489 30.35 20.33 25.68
#